data_c8dde8a0357787983c33441070afac0c
#
_entry.id   c8dde8a0357787983c33441070afac0c
#
_cell.length_a   1.000
_cell.length_b   1.000
_cell.length_c   1.000
_cell.angle_alpha   90.00
_cell.angle_beta   90.00
_cell.angle_gamma   90.00
#
_symmetry.space_group_name_H-M   'P 1'
#
loop_
_entity.id
_entity.type
_entity.pdbx_description
1 polymer ?
#
loop_
_entity_poly.entity_id
_entity_poly.type
_entity_poly.pdbx_seq_one_letter_code
_entity_poly.pdbx_strand_id
1 'polypeptide(L)' 'MNQDNLVRLQKWMADCGVASRRKSEEMIESGAVRVNGRTARLGDKIDPKRDKVTVRGRRLLPARGARYYY' A
#
# COMPACT_ATOMS: atom_id res chain seq x y z
N MET A 1 -14.16 -11.41 10.83
CA MET A 1 -14.04 -11.38 10.49
C MET A 1 -13.58 -10.63 9.92
N ASN A 2 -13.24 -10.13 9.69
CA ASN A 2 -12.83 -9.32 9.30
C ASN A 2 -11.51 -9.09 9.15
N GLN A 3 -10.66 -9.59 9.71
CA GLN A 3 -9.36 -9.57 9.54
C GLN A 3 -9.00 -10.11 8.28
N ASP A 4 -9.76 -10.85 7.59
CA ASP A 4 -9.45 -11.46 6.34
C ASP A 4 -9.29 -10.44 5.23
N ASN A 5 -9.75 -9.23 5.44
CA ASN A 5 -9.65 -8.21 4.41
C ASN A 5 -8.37 -7.41 4.53
N LEU A 6 -7.57 -7.68 5.53
CA LEU A 6 -6.36 -6.92 5.71
C LEU A 6 -5.20 -7.57 5.00
N VAL A 7 -4.37 -6.78 4.39
CA VAL A 7 -3.18 -7.29 3.72
C VAL A 7 -2.00 -6.44 4.16
N ARG A 8 -0.82 -7.01 4.06
CA ARG A 8 0.36 -6.28 4.44
C ARG A 8 0.58 -5.18 3.44
N LEU A 9 0.93 -4.03 3.93
CA LEU A 9 1.10 -2.87 3.08
C LEU A 9 2.08 -3.11 1.96
N GLN A 10 3.24 -3.70 2.25
CA GLN A 10 4.21 -3.93 1.21
C GLN A 10 3.72 -4.90 0.14
N LYS A 11 2.88 -5.84 0.56
CA LYS A 11 2.35 -6.78 -0.40
C LYS A 11 1.37 -6.05 -1.32
N TRP A 12 0.53 -5.22 -0.75
CA TRP A 12 -0.45 -4.50 -1.54
C TRP A 12 0.23 -3.53 -2.49
N MET A 13 1.31 -2.89 -2.05
CA MET A 13 2.06 -1.99 -2.91
C MET A 13 2.66 -2.76 -4.09
N ALA A 14 3.15 -3.95 -3.84
CA ALA A 14 3.70 -4.77 -4.91
C ALA A 14 2.60 -5.20 -5.86
N ASP A 15 1.43 -5.55 -5.33
CA ASP A 15 0.31 -5.94 -6.16
C ASP A 15 -0.18 -4.78 -7.02
N CYS A 16 -0.02 -3.57 -6.56
CA CYS A 16 -0.41 -2.40 -7.33
C CYS A 16 0.65 -2.01 -8.35
N GLY A 17 1.77 -2.70 -8.34
CA GLY A 17 2.81 -2.42 -9.31
C GLY A 17 3.70 -1.25 -8.98
N VAL A 18 3.67 -0.79 -7.73
CA VAL A 18 4.50 0.33 -7.33
C VAL A 18 5.96 -0.07 -7.29
N ALA A 19 6.23 -1.22 -6.70
CA ALA A 19 7.60 -1.69 -6.54
C ALA A 19 7.54 -3.12 -6.04
N SER A 20 8.67 -3.79 -5.97
CA SER A 20 8.71 -5.13 -5.41
C SER A 20 8.40 -5.04 -3.93
N ARG A 21 8.15 -6.16 -3.28
CA ARG A 21 7.87 -6.15 -1.86
C ARG A 21 9.03 -5.54 -1.09
N ARG A 22 10.24 -5.95 -1.42
CA ARG A 22 11.39 -5.45 -0.74
C ARG A 22 11.55 -3.96 -0.93
N LYS A 23 11.37 -3.48 -2.14
CA LYS A 23 11.50 -2.08 -2.40
C LYS A 23 10.38 -1.32 -1.70
N SER A 24 9.20 -1.91 -1.64
CA SER A 24 8.09 -1.29 -0.96
C SER A 24 8.40 -1.12 0.52
N GLU A 25 9.07 -2.12 1.11
CA GLU A 25 9.44 -2.01 2.51
C GLU A 25 10.40 -0.84 2.72
N GLU A 26 11.34 -0.66 1.81
CA GLU A 26 12.27 0.44 1.90
C GLU A 26 11.54 1.78 1.81
N MET A 27 10.55 1.84 0.94
CA MET A 27 9.79 3.06 0.79
C MET A 27 8.99 3.37 2.05
N ILE A 28 8.45 2.35 2.67
CA ILE A 28 7.70 2.52 3.91
C ILE A 28 8.64 3.04 5.00
N GLU A 29 9.81 2.43 5.12
CA GLU A 29 10.75 2.85 6.13
C GLU A 29 11.23 4.27 5.92
N SER A 30 11.30 4.71 4.69
CA SER A 30 11.78 6.04 4.42
C SER A 30 10.74 7.13 4.69
N GLY A 31 9.51 6.72 5.00
CA GLY A 31 8.47 7.69 5.26
C GLY A 31 7.74 8.16 4.02
N ALA A 32 7.98 7.52 2.90
CA ALA A 32 7.36 7.94 1.65
C ALA A 32 5.92 7.49 1.51
N VAL A 33 5.49 6.56 2.36
CA VAL A 33 4.16 5.97 2.23
C VAL A 33 3.28 6.42 3.37
N ARG A 34 2.05 6.79 3.04
CA ARG A 34 1.11 7.19 4.06
C ARG A 34 -0.19 6.42 3.90
N VAL A 35 -0.80 6.12 5.01
CA VAL A 35 -2.08 5.44 5.02
C VAL A 35 -3.06 6.35 5.75
N ASN A 36 -4.10 6.75 5.06
CA ASN A 36 -5.11 7.66 5.60
C ASN A 36 -4.47 8.93 6.16
N GLY A 37 -3.42 9.39 5.51
CA GLY A 37 -2.77 10.63 5.92
C GLY A 37 -1.71 10.46 6.99
N ARG A 38 -1.48 9.23 7.47
CA ARG A 38 -0.47 9.02 8.48
C ARG A 38 0.69 8.26 7.89
N THR A 39 1.88 8.57 8.32
CA THR A 39 3.06 7.86 7.84
C THR A 39 2.97 6.39 8.20
N ALA A 40 3.14 5.55 7.21
CA ALA A 40 3.05 4.12 7.41
C ALA A 40 4.32 3.57 8.04
N ARG A 41 4.19 2.40 8.65
CA ARG A 41 5.33 1.74 9.24
C ARG A 41 5.41 0.33 8.74
N LEU A 42 6.57 -0.28 8.83
CA LEU A 42 6.72 -1.65 8.44
C LEU A 42 5.82 -2.49 9.32
N GLY A 43 5.20 -3.46 8.74
CA GLY A 43 4.30 -4.32 9.48
C GLY A 43 2.86 -3.86 9.47
N ASP A 44 2.59 -2.67 8.97
CA ASP A 44 1.23 -2.20 8.93
C ASP A 44 0.43 -3.04 7.95
N LYS A 45 -0.83 -3.22 8.27
CA LYS A 45 -1.75 -3.92 7.39
C LYS A 45 -2.84 -2.94 7.05
N ILE A 46 -3.38 -3.07 5.87
CA ILE A 46 -4.43 -2.16 5.43
C ILE A 46 -5.56 -2.94 4.82
N ASP A 47 -6.69 -2.28 4.72
CA ASP A 47 -7.85 -2.82 4.02
C ASP A 47 -7.91 -2.06 2.70
N PRO A 48 -7.58 -2.72 1.58
CA PRO A 48 -7.51 -2.01 0.31
C PRO A 48 -8.80 -1.33 -0.11
N LYS A 49 -9.91 -1.77 0.44
CA LYS A 49 -11.18 -1.18 0.09
C LYS A 49 -11.51 0.02 0.93
N ARG A 50 -10.95 0.12 2.11
CA ARG A 50 -11.26 1.22 2.99
C ARG A 50 -10.14 2.19 3.22
N ASP A 51 -8.94 1.70 3.30
CA ASP A 51 -7.83 2.55 3.63
C ASP A 51 -7.29 3.22 2.38
N LYS A 52 -6.84 4.46 2.53
CA LYS A 52 -6.28 5.18 1.42
C LYS A 52 -4.78 5.21 1.59
N VAL A 53 -4.09 4.68 0.63
CA VAL A 53 -2.63 4.63 0.67
C VAL A 53 -2.08 5.57 -0.37
N THR A 54 -1.16 6.43 0.05
CA THR A 54 -0.49 7.32 -0.89
C THR A 54 1.01 7.11 -0.79
N VAL A 55 1.67 7.24 -1.91
CA VAL A 55 3.11 7.11 -1.98
C VAL A 55 3.62 8.39 -2.63
N ARG A 56 4.38 9.15 -1.86
CA ARG A 56 4.89 10.42 -2.34
C ARG A 56 3.79 11.31 -2.88
N GLY A 57 2.66 11.28 -2.21
CA GLY A 57 1.53 12.13 -2.59
C GLY A 57 0.62 11.57 -3.65
N ARG A 58 0.95 10.40 -4.21
CA ARG A 58 0.11 9.80 -5.21
C ARG A 58 -0.71 8.69 -4.62
N ARG A 59 -2.00 8.72 -4.88
CA ARG A 59 -2.86 7.68 -4.34
C ARG A 59 -2.72 6.40 -5.12
N LEU A 60 -2.66 5.29 -4.42
CA LEU A 60 -2.60 3.99 -5.04
C LEU A 60 -4.00 3.43 -5.20
N LEU A 61 -4.24 2.80 -6.33
CA LEU A 61 -5.52 2.18 -6.57
C LEU A 61 -5.31 0.69 -6.77
N PRO A 62 -6.29 -0.10 -6.44
CA PRO A 62 -6.16 -1.54 -6.59
C PRO A 62 -5.92 -1.88 -8.04
N ALA A 63 -5.06 -2.82 -8.23
CA ALA A 63 -4.78 -3.24 -9.56
C ALA A 63 -5.81 -4.27 -9.92
N ARG A 64 -6.92 -3.95 -10.53
CA ARG A 64 -7.79 -4.86 -10.76
C ARG A 64 -7.75 -5.27 -12.05
N GLY A 65 -7.53 -6.16 -12.36
CA GLY A 65 -7.45 -6.63 -13.60
C GLY A 65 -6.44 -6.09 -14.32
N ALA A 66 -5.87 -5.31 -14.16
CA ALA A 66 -4.95 -4.89 -14.99
C ALA A 66 -4.22 -3.83 -14.69
N ARG A 67 -4.30 -3.12 -14.78
CA ARG A 67 -3.55 -2.22 -14.62
C ARG A 67 -3.97 -1.20 -14.01
N TYR A 68 -3.50 -0.51 -13.63
CA TYR A 68 -3.82 0.31 -13.06
C TYR A 68 -3.26 1.24 -12.74
N TYR A 69 -3.20 1.96 -12.46
CA TYR A 69 -2.63 2.76 -12.13
C TYR A 69 -3.10 3.85 -11.94
N TYR A 70 -2.92 4.59 -11.64
CA TYR A 70 -3.23 5.63 -11.33
C TYR A 70 -3.05 6.47 -11.96
#